data_9bef95a952c2690832fd2f8fa42381c0
#
_entry.id   9bef95a952c2690832fd2f8fa42381c0
#
_cell.length_a   1.000
_cell.length_b   1.000
_cell.length_c   1.000
_cell.angle_alpha   90.00
_cell.angle_beta   90.00
_cell.angle_gamma   90.00
#
_symmetry.space_group_name_H-M   'P 1'
#
loop_
_entity.id
_entity.type
_entity.pdbx_description
1 polymer ?
#
loop_
_entity_poly.entity_id
_entity_poly.type
_entity_poly.pdbx_seq_one_letter_code
_entity_poly.pdbx_strand_id
1 'polypeptide(L)'
;MNILITNDDGINAPGIIALSKEISKANKVIIVAPKDQKSASSHSISIHSPIKIKEEFIEGLDCKAYSVVGTPADCTQVGLSFLKENIDLVISGINKGPNVGTDILYSGTVSAAIEGTIYGIPSIAVSMDVEYGKDNEDYSKAVKWVIKVLNIAKEEYLKSDVVLNLNIPNFNERDIKGIKVCKIGRSTYKTEYILLESDEEGDLYTTKGTRNTIKEEESDLYYLSQGYVTLTPLHFDFTNFAILSDVTKIFEK
;
A
#
# COMPACT_ATOMS: atom_id res chain seq x y z
N MET A 1 2.43 20.61 -4.63
CA MET A 1 2.46 19.40 -5.45
C MET A 1 1.04 18.99 -5.80
N ASN A 2 0.85 18.31 -6.92
CA ASN A 2 -0.39 17.62 -7.27
C ASN A 2 -0.24 16.16 -6.85
N ILE A 3 -1.04 15.72 -5.91
CA ILE A 3 -0.90 14.39 -5.29
C ILE A 3 -2.14 13.55 -5.59
N LEU A 4 -1.92 12.38 -6.17
CA LEU A 4 -2.93 11.34 -6.30
C LEU A 4 -2.94 10.51 -5.02
N ILE A 5 -4.09 10.43 -4.36
CA ILE A 5 -4.28 9.56 -3.19
C ILE A 5 -5.21 8.41 -3.58
N THR A 6 -4.77 7.20 -3.26
CA THR A 6 -5.52 5.94 -3.48
C THR A 6 -5.41 5.03 -2.27
N ASN A 7 -6.05 3.88 -2.27
CA ASN A 7 -5.94 2.82 -1.25
C ASN A 7 -6.52 1.49 -1.78
N ASP A 8 -6.60 0.48 -0.93
CA ASP A 8 -7.34 -0.78 -1.16
C ASP A 8 -8.50 -1.00 -0.17
N ASP A 9 -8.63 -0.15 0.85
CA ASP A 9 -9.74 -0.19 1.82
C ASP A 9 -11.05 0.44 1.30
N GLY A 10 -10.98 1.18 0.19
CA GLY A 10 -12.12 1.84 -0.45
C GLY A 10 -12.17 3.35 -0.20
N ILE A 11 -12.94 4.05 -1.05
CA ILE A 11 -12.97 5.52 -1.09
C ILE A 11 -13.48 6.18 0.20
N ASN A 12 -14.34 5.48 0.96
CA ASN A 12 -14.91 5.95 2.21
C ASN A 12 -14.13 5.49 3.45
N ALA A 13 -12.98 4.84 3.28
CA ALA A 13 -12.21 4.34 4.40
C ALA A 13 -11.63 5.48 5.25
N PRO A 14 -11.62 5.34 6.59
CA PRO A 14 -11.13 6.41 7.47
C PRO A 14 -9.68 6.81 7.21
N GLY A 15 -8.83 5.86 6.80
CA GLY A 15 -7.41 6.10 6.52
C GLY A 15 -7.18 7.05 5.35
N ILE A 16 -7.88 6.86 4.22
CA ILE A 16 -7.74 7.74 3.05
C ILE A 16 -8.33 9.13 3.32
N ILE A 17 -9.43 9.20 4.07
CA ILE A 17 -10.07 10.48 4.45
C ILE A 17 -9.13 11.28 5.36
N ALA A 18 -8.57 10.65 6.41
CA ALA A 18 -7.65 11.30 7.33
C ALA A 18 -6.39 11.82 6.60
N LEU A 19 -5.82 11.00 5.71
CA LEU A 19 -4.67 11.38 4.90
C LEU A 19 -4.99 12.56 3.99
N SER A 20 -6.06 12.47 3.22
CA SER A 20 -6.46 13.48 2.25
C SER A 20 -6.74 14.83 2.91
N LYS A 21 -7.40 14.82 4.08
CA LYS A 21 -7.70 16.03 4.85
C LYS A 21 -6.45 16.81 5.27
N GLU A 22 -5.39 16.13 5.64
CA GLU A 22 -4.17 16.80 6.06
C GLU A 22 -3.27 17.19 4.87
N ILE A 23 -3.14 16.31 3.88
CA ILE A 23 -2.31 16.57 2.70
C ILE A 23 -2.88 17.73 1.86
N SER A 24 -4.20 17.86 1.75
CA SER A 24 -4.87 18.93 0.99
C SER A 24 -4.63 20.33 1.57
N LYS A 25 -4.21 20.46 2.82
CA LYS A 25 -3.90 21.78 3.42
C LYS A 25 -2.73 22.50 2.73
N ALA A 26 -1.81 21.75 2.12
CA ALA A 26 -0.60 22.31 1.49
C ALA A 26 -0.38 21.84 0.03
N ASN A 27 -1.26 20.98 -0.49
CA ASN A 27 -1.12 20.38 -1.80
C ASN A 27 -2.47 20.32 -2.53
N LYS A 28 -2.44 20.26 -3.86
CA LYS A 28 -3.61 19.88 -4.63
C LYS A 28 -3.76 18.36 -4.56
N VAL A 29 -4.89 17.88 -4.09
CA VAL A 29 -5.18 16.45 -3.93
C VAL A 29 -6.27 16.02 -4.90
N ILE A 30 -6.10 14.84 -5.47
CA ILE A 30 -7.12 14.10 -6.21
C ILE A 30 -7.20 12.71 -5.58
N ILE A 31 -8.40 12.28 -5.24
CA ILE A 31 -8.64 10.96 -4.67
C ILE A 31 -9.21 10.07 -5.78
N VAL A 32 -8.58 8.92 -6.01
CA VAL A 32 -9.12 7.86 -6.86
C VAL A 32 -8.94 6.55 -6.13
N ALA A 33 -10.03 5.93 -5.70
CA ALA A 33 -9.96 4.75 -4.86
C ALA A 33 -11.03 3.70 -5.25
N PRO A 34 -10.85 2.43 -4.91
CA PRO A 34 -11.88 1.43 -5.13
C PRO A 34 -13.19 1.82 -4.47
N LYS A 35 -14.31 1.51 -5.13
CA LYS A 35 -15.64 1.70 -4.53
C LYS A 35 -15.77 0.91 -3.23
N ASP A 36 -15.32 -0.35 -3.24
CA ASP A 36 -15.40 -1.29 -2.13
C ASP A 36 -14.00 -1.83 -1.81
N GLN A 37 -13.82 -2.34 -0.58
CA GLN A 37 -12.55 -2.91 -0.12
C GLN A 37 -12.04 -4.02 -1.06
N LYS A 38 -10.72 -4.01 -1.34
CA LYS A 38 -10.00 -4.91 -2.24
C LYS A 38 -8.77 -5.53 -1.56
N SER A 39 -8.94 -6.02 -0.34
CA SER A 39 -7.85 -6.68 0.40
C SER A 39 -7.29 -7.89 -0.36
N ALA A 40 -5.98 -8.10 -0.24
CA ALA A 40 -5.24 -9.20 -0.87
C ALA A 40 -5.43 -9.30 -2.40
N SER A 41 -5.64 -8.16 -3.07
CA SER A 41 -5.81 -8.11 -4.54
C SER A 41 -4.50 -8.25 -5.32
N SER A 42 -3.34 -8.25 -4.63
CA SER A 42 -2.02 -8.23 -5.30
C SER A 42 -1.93 -7.11 -6.34
N HIS A 43 -1.01 -7.20 -7.29
CA HIS A 43 -0.90 -6.24 -8.39
C HIS A 43 -1.74 -6.69 -9.59
N SER A 44 -3.04 -6.84 -9.38
CA SER A 44 -3.99 -7.17 -10.46
C SER A 44 -4.55 -5.91 -11.11
N ILE A 45 -4.84 -5.99 -12.42
CA ILE A 45 -5.49 -4.94 -13.22
C ILE A 45 -6.66 -5.51 -14.00
N SER A 46 -7.64 -4.67 -14.33
CA SER A 46 -8.81 -5.03 -15.12
C SER A 46 -8.52 -4.89 -16.62
N ILE A 47 -8.18 -6.01 -17.29
CA ILE A 47 -7.88 -5.99 -18.74
C ILE A 47 -9.13 -6.30 -19.58
N HIS A 48 -9.95 -7.25 -19.13
CA HIS A 48 -11.08 -7.77 -19.92
C HIS A 48 -12.45 -7.34 -19.39
N SER A 49 -12.48 -6.66 -18.23
CA SER A 49 -13.72 -6.18 -17.62
C SER A 49 -13.83 -4.67 -17.71
N PRO A 50 -15.00 -4.12 -18.05
CA PRO A 50 -15.20 -2.67 -18.03
C PRO A 50 -15.05 -2.12 -16.62
N ILE A 51 -14.44 -0.95 -16.52
CA ILE A 51 -14.25 -0.21 -15.26
C ILE A 51 -15.31 0.88 -15.17
N LYS A 52 -16.04 0.92 -14.06
CA LYS A 52 -16.98 2.01 -13.77
C LYS A 52 -16.31 3.06 -12.88
N ILE A 53 -16.28 4.29 -13.36
CA ILE A 53 -15.73 5.46 -12.64
C ILE A 53 -16.89 6.37 -12.29
N LYS A 54 -16.95 6.84 -11.04
CA LYS A 54 -17.98 7.78 -10.58
C LYS A 54 -17.32 8.88 -9.76
N GLU A 55 -17.65 10.12 -10.06
CA GLU A 55 -17.28 11.26 -9.21
C GLU A 55 -18.05 11.19 -7.88
N GLU A 56 -17.36 11.39 -6.79
CA GLU A 56 -17.89 11.29 -5.43
C GLU A 56 -17.68 12.60 -4.68
N PHE A 57 -18.62 12.92 -3.81
CA PHE A 57 -18.47 13.99 -2.84
C PHE A 57 -18.09 13.38 -1.48
N ILE A 58 -16.98 13.84 -0.91
CA ILE A 58 -16.55 13.41 0.43
C ILE A 58 -16.70 14.61 1.37
N GLU A 59 -17.56 14.46 2.35
CA GLU A 59 -17.85 15.52 3.31
C GLU A 59 -16.57 15.98 4.04
N GLY A 60 -16.37 17.29 4.08
CA GLY A 60 -15.20 17.90 4.74
C GLY A 60 -13.89 17.88 3.93
N LEU A 61 -13.95 17.49 2.65
CA LEU A 61 -12.82 17.56 1.70
C LEU A 61 -13.22 18.42 0.49
N ASP A 62 -12.39 19.43 0.20
CA ASP A 62 -12.51 20.25 -1.01
C ASP A 62 -11.49 19.79 -2.05
N CYS A 63 -11.68 18.57 -2.56
CA CYS A 63 -10.84 17.98 -3.60
C CYS A 63 -11.69 17.06 -4.50
N LYS A 64 -11.23 16.86 -5.74
CA LYS A 64 -11.87 15.89 -6.64
C LYS A 64 -11.70 14.48 -6.09
N ALA A 65 -12.77 13.72 -6.07
CA ALA A 65 -12.78 12.33 -5.63
C ALA A 65 -13.53 11.43 -6.63
N TYR A 66 -13.00 10.27 -6.91
CA TYR A 66 -13.58 9.29 -7.84
C TYR A 66 -13.54 7.90 -7.25
N SER A 67 -14.70 7.23 -7.22
CA SER A 67 -14.76 5.80 -6.92
C SER A 67 -14.64 4.97 -8.20
N VAL A 68 -13.93 3.87 -8.11
CA VAL A 68 -13.68 2.96 -9.24
C VAL A 68 -14.14 1.55 -8.88
N VAL A 69 -14.95 0.94 -9.74
CA VAL A 69 -15.25 -0.49 -9.65
C VAL A 69 -14.10 -1.24 -10.34
N GLY A 70 -13.01 -1.41 -9.63
CA GLY A 70 -11.75 -1.97 -10.11
C GLY A 70 -10.81 -2.29 -8.96
N THR A 71 -9.56 -2.57 -9.28
CA THR A 71 -8.49 -2.84 -8.33
C THR A 71 -7.81 -1.54 -7.87
N PRO A 72 -6.98 -1.55 -6.82
CA PRO A 72 -6.17 -0.40 -6.44
C PRO A 72 -5.21 0.08 -7.54
N ALA A 73 -4.62 -0.83 -8.31
CA ALA A 73 -3.80 -0.49 -9.46
C ALA A 73 -4.62 0.18 -10.57
N ASP A 74 -5.85 -0.30 -10.87
CA ASP A 74 -6.78 0.38 -11.78
C ASP A 74 -7.06 1.83 -11.34
N CYS A 75 -7.21 2.06 -10.03
CA CYS A 75 -7.44 3.40 -9.49
C CYS A 75 -6.26 4.33 -9.77
N THR A 76 -5.03 3.83 -9.61
CA THR A 76 -3.82 4.59 -9.96
C THR A 76 -3.79 4.91 -11.45
N GLN A 77 -4.06 3.92 -12.31
CA GLN A 77 -4.14 4.14 -13.77
C GLN A 77 -5.21 5.17 -14.16
N VAL A 78 -6.40 5.10 -13.53
CA VAL A 78 -7.46 6.10 -13.76
C VAL A 78 -6.97 7.50 -13.38
N GLY A 79 -6.32 7.66 -12.23
CA GLY A 79 -5.78 8.94 -11.78
C GLY A 79 -4.71 9.51 -12.72
N LEU A 80 -3.82 8.67 -13.21
CA LEU A 80 -2.66 9.08 -14.01
C LEU A 80 -2.98 9.23 -15.51
N SER A 81 -3.84 8.35 -16.06
CA SER A 81 -4.06 8.29 -17.51
C SER A 81 -5.41 8.85 -17.94
N PHE A 82 -6.50 8.52 -17.22
CA PHE A 82 -7.85 8.91 -17.64
C PHE A 82 -8.17 10.35 -17.27
N LEU A 83 -7.84 10.80 -16.04
CA LEU A 83 -8.17 12.17 -15.59
C LEU A 83 -7.27 13.23 -16.21
N LYS A 84 -6.15 12.85 -16.83
CA LYS A 84 -5.20 13.76 -17.51
C LYS A 84 -4.72 14.92 -16.64
N GLU A 85 -4.59 14.69 -15.34
CA GLU A 85 -4.02 15.65 -14.40
C GLU A 85 -2.51 15.43 -14.29
N ASN A 86 -1.76 16.52 -14.14
CA ASN A 86 -0.31 16.42 -13.90
C ASN A 86 -0.09 16.02 -12.44
N ILE A 87 0.25 14.77 -12.19
CA ILE A 87 0.51 14.23 -10.86
C ILE A 87 2.02 14.20 -10.60
N ASP A 88 2.43 14.74 -9.45
CA ASP A 88 3.82 14.77 -9.00
C ASP A 88 4.17 13.62 -8.07
N LEU A 89 3.17 13.02 -7.41
CA LEU A 89 3.33 11.98 -6.40
C LEU A 89 2.07 11.13 -6.27
N VAL A 90 2.23 9.83 -6.12
CA VAL A 90 1.15 8.92 -5.69
C VAL A 90 1.35 8.56 -4.22
N ILE A 91 0.30 8.67 -3.42
CA ILE A 91 0.26 8.13 -2.05
C ILE A 91 -0.87 7.12 -1.95
N SER A 92 -0.52 5.86 -1.67
CA SER A 92 -1.49 4.79 -1.45
C SER A 92 -1.62 4.49 0.04
N GLY A 93 -2.80 4.63 0.59
CA GLY A 93 -3.10 4.37 2.01
C GLY A 93 -4.10 5.39 2.61
N ILE A 94 -4.20 5.44 3.93
CA ILE A 94 -3.47 4.66 4.95
C ILE A 94 -4.20 3.33 5.15
N ASN A 95 -3.52 2.24 4.87
CA ASN A 95 -4.07 0.89 5.01
C ASN A 95 -4.28 0.51 6.48
N LYS A 96 -5.38 -0.19 6.75
CA LYS A 96 -5.67 -0.83 8.02
C LYS A 96 -4.90 -2.14 8.14
N GLY A 97 -3.81 -2.13 8.88
CA GLY A 97 -2.89 -3.25 9.03
C GLY A 97 -1.57 -3.05 8.28
N PRO A 98 -0.47 -3.64 8.77
CA PRO A 98 0.86 -3.42 8.21
C PRO A 98 1.05 -4.22 6.91
N ASN A 99 1.75 -3.62 5.96
CA ASN A 99 2.24 -4.27 4.74
C ASN A 99 3.76 -4.45 4.85
N VAL A 100 4.19 -5.53 5.49
CA VAL A 100 5.59 -5.84 5.81
C VAL A 100 5.95 -7.28 5.45
N GLY A 101 7.22 -7.54 5.25
CA GLY A 101 7.69 -8.86 4.85
C GLY A 101 7.12 -9.27 3.50
N THR A 102 6.92 -10.56 3.31
CA THR A 102 6.36 -11.11 2.05
C THR A 102 4.91 -10.71 1.78
N ASP A 103 4.21 -10.12 2.76
CA ASP A 103 2.81 -9.68 2.59
C ASP A 103 2.68 -8.55 1.56
N ILE A 104 3.75 -7.79 1.32
CA ILE A 104 3.80 -6.75 0.27
C ILE A 104 3.40 -7.28 -1.11
N LEU A 105 3.65 -8.58 -1.39
CA LEU A 105 3.30 -9.20 -2.68
C LEU A 105 1.80 -9.40 -2.87
N TYR A 106 1.04 -9.43 -1.78
CA TYR A 106 -0.42 -9.57 -1.78
C TYR A 106 -1.15 -8.24 -1.56
N SER A 107 -0.41 -7.19 -1.20
CA SER A 107 -0.98 -5.89 -0.81
C SER A 107 -1.49 -5.10 -2.01
N GLY A 108 -2.76 -4.72 -1.98
CA GLY A 108 -3.33 -3.76 -2.92
C GLY A 108 -2.77 -2.35 -2.72
N THR A 109 -2.53 -1.94 -1.46
CA THR A 109 -1.91 -0.65 -1.11
C THR A 109 -0.52 -0.50 -1.74
N VAL A 110 0.35 -1.51 -1.56
CA VAL A 110 1.71 -1.48 -2.12
C VAL A 110 1.67 -1.53 -3.64
N SER A 111 0.79 -2.36 -4.20
CA SER A 111 0.63 -2.50 -5.66
C SER A 111 0.17 -1.21 -6.33
N ALA A 112 -0.77 -0.47 -5.72
CA ALA A 112 -1.19 0.82 -6.25
C ALA A 112 -0.05 1.86 -6.26
N ALA A 113 0.84 1.82 -5.26
CA ALA A 113 2.04 2.66 -5.25
C ALA A 113 3.05 2.21 -6.31
N ILE A 114 3.27 0.89 -6.47
CA ILE A 114 4.12 0.34 -7.53
C ILE A 114 3.59 0.75 -8.91
N GLU A 115 2.27 0.71 -9.13
CA GLU A 115 1.66 1.16 -10.38
C GLU A 115 2.03 2.61 -10.70
N GLY A 116 2.05 3.49 -9.70
CA GLY A 116 2.52 4.87 -9.87
C GLY A 116 3.95 4.95 -10.41
N THR A 117 4.87 4.13 -9.90
CA THR A 117 6.27 4.11 -10.37
C THR A 117 6.43 3.48 -11.76
N ILE A 118 5.59 2.54 -12.14
CA ILE A 118 5.54 2.01 -13.53
C ILE A 118 5.20 3.14 -14.51
N TYR A 119 4.35 4.10 -14.10
CA TYR A 119 4.06 5.31 -14.87
C TYR A 119 5.11 6.42 -14.71
N GLY A 120 6.21 6.17 -14.04
CA GLY A 120 7.30 7.13 -13.83
C GLY A 120 6.99 8.20 -12.76
N ILE A 121 6.01 7.96 -11.90
CA ILE A 121 5.64 8.87 -10.81
C ILE A 121 6.14 8.30 -9.48
N PRO A 122 6.94 9.05 -8.68
CA PRO A 122 7.37 8.61 -7.37
C PRO A 122 6.16 8.28 -6.49
N SER A 123 6.28 7.27 -5.62
CA SER A 123 5.14 6.77 -4.88
C SER A 123 5.47 6.41 -3.43
N ILE A 124 4.48 6.55 -2.56
CA ILE A 124 4.56 6.15 -1.15
C ILE A 124 3.38 5.22 -0.84
N ALA A 125 3.67 4.02 -0.36
CA ALA A 125 2.67 3.14 0.25
C ALA A 125 2.67 3.37 1.76
N VAL A 126 1.51 3.53 2.37
CA VAL A 126 1.37 3.84 3.79
C VAL A 126 0.43 2.86 4.46
N SER A 127 0.89 2.26 5.55
CA SER A 127 0.13 1.31 6.34
C SER A 127 0.28 1.59 7.83
N MET A 128 -0.76 1.33 8.60
CA MET A 128 -0.73 1.47 10.05
C MET A 128 -1.08 0.14 10.69
N ASP A 129 -0.19 -0.35 11.55
CA ASP A 129 -0.49 -1.50 12.41
C ASP A 129 -1.61 -1.13 13.38
N VAL A 130 -2.64 -1.97 13.46
CA VAL A 130 -3.84 -1.72 14.24
C VAL A 130 -4.18 -2.95 15.08
N GLU A 131 -4.88 -2.72 16.18
CA GLU A 131 -5.46 -3.81 16.94
C GLU A 131 -6.78 -4.23 16.30
N TYR A 132 -6.80 -5.42 15.73
CA TYR A 132 -8.01 -5.95 15.10
C TYR A 132 -9.17 -6.07 16.08
N GLY A 133 -10.36 -5.67 15.64
CA GLY A 133 -11.59 -5.72 16.46
C GLY A 133 -11.91 -4.42 17.20
N LYS A 134 -11.10 -3.35 17.05
CA LYS A 134 -11.47 -2.00 17.49
C LYS A 134 -11.99 -1.19 16.31
N ASP A 135 -13.15 -0.55 16.49
CA ASP A 135 -13.86 0.18 15.43
C ASP A 135 -13.47 1.67 15.31
N ASN A 136 -12.63 2.19 16.20
CA ASN A 136 -12.23 3.61 16.20
C ASN A 136 -10.71 3.74 16.09
N GLU A 137 -10.19 3.54 14.87
CA GLU A 137 -8.78 3.77 14.61
C GLU A 137 -8.50 5.26 14.44
N ASP A 138 -7.56 5.77 15.22
CA ASP A 138 -7.04 7.12 15.05
C ASP A 138 -5.83 7.11 14.10
N TYR A 139 -6.06 7.56 12.87
CA TYR A 139 -5.02 7.68 11.85
C TYR A 139 -4.16 8.94 12.00
N SER A 140 -4.44 9.82 12.97
CA SER A 140 -3.73 11.11 13.12
C SER A 140 -2.23 10.93 13.33
N LYS A 141 -1.81 9.92 14.09
CA LYS A 141 -0.38 9.59 14.29
C LYS A 141 0.28 9.15 12.98
N ALA A 142 -0.41 8.34 12.17
CA ALA A 142 0.12 7.89 10.90
C ALA A 142 0.28 9.06 9.92
N VAL A 143 -0.71 9.93 9.83
CA VAL A 143 -0.66 11.15 9.01
C VAL A 143 0.53 12.04 9.37
N LYS A 144 0.83 12.24 10.67
CA LYS A 144 2.02 12.99 11.11
C LYS A 144 3.33 12.40 10.56
N TRP A 145 3.44 11.07 10.57
CA TRP A 145 4.62 10.38 10.04
C TRP A 145 4.69 10.48 8.51
N VAL A 146 3.55 10.40 7.81
CA VAL A 146 3.51 10.64 6.35
C VAL A 146 4.01 12.04 6.01
N ILE A 147 3.53 13.08 6.70
CA ILE A 147 3.95 14.45 6.48
C ILE A 147 5.46 14.61 6.75
N LYS A 148 5.97 14.00 7.82
CA LYS A 148 7.40 14.04 8.15
C LYS A 148 8.24 13.39 7.04
N VAL A 149 7.85 12.20 6.57
CA VAL A 149 8.54 11.50 5.48
C VAL A 149 8.45 12.29 4.19
N LEU A 150 7.27 12.79 3.83
CA LEU A 150 7.06 13.59 2.64
C LEU A 150 7.93 14.85 2.62
N ASN A 151 8.04 15.56 3.75
CA ASN A 151 8.86 16.76 3.85
C ASN A 151 10.36 16.49 3.66
N ILE A 152 10.85 15.33 4.08
CA ILE A 152 12.24 14.92 3.88
C ILE A 152 12.41 14.42 2.43
N ALA A 153 11.51 13.54 1.97
CA ALA A 153 11.66 12.86 0.69
C ALA A 153 11.55 13.80 -0.52
N LYS A 154 10.68 14.81 -0.45
CA LYS A 154 10.45 15.75 -1.58
C LYS A 154 11.69 16.49 -2.05
N GLU A 155 12.69 16.65 -1.19
CA GLU A 155 13.90 17.39 -1.50
C GLU A 155 14.99 16.51 -2.12
N GLU A 156 15.04 15.21 -1.77
CA GLU A 156 16.17 14.36 -2.13
C GLU A 156 15.80 12.99 -2.74
N TYR A 157 14.63 12.43 -2.42
CA TYR A 157 14.35 11.00 -2.67
C TYR A 157 13.08 10.67 -3.47
N LEU A 158 12.30 11.65 -3.89
CA LEU A 158 11.15 11.39 -4.76
C LEU A 158 11.63 11.21 -6.21
N LYS A 159 12.15 10.02 -6.51
CA LYS A 159 12.56 9.61 -7.85
C LYS A 159 11.49 8.73 -8.48
N SER A 160 11.40 8.79 -9.80
CA SER A 160 10.35 8.14 -10.60
C SER A 160 10.31 6.61 -10.52
N ASP A 161 11.35 5.97 -10.03
CA ASP A 161 11.50 4.50 -9.96
C ASP A 161 11.49 3.95 -8.52
N VAL A 162 11.10 4.77 -7.53
CA VAL A 162 11.13 4.38 -6.13
C VAL A 162 9.74 4.39 -5.50
N VAL A 163 9.39 3.30 -4.84
CA VAL A 163 8.29 3.24 -3.87
C VAL A 163 8.86 3.26 -2.46
N LEU A 164 8.41 4.20 -1.65
CA LEU A 164 8.70 4.21 -0.22
C LEU A 164 7.57 3.51 0.53
N ASN A 165 7.81 2.31 1.05
CA ASN A 165 6.84 1.57 1.85
C ASN A 165 6.99 1.94 3.32
N LEU A 166 6.01 2.68 3.85
CA LEU A 166 5.98 3.24 5.19
C LEU A 166 4.97 2.48 6.06
N ASN A 167 5.44 1.91 7.16
CA ASN A 167 4.58 1.24 8.12
C ASN A 167 4.72 1.87 9.51
N ILE A 168 3.58 2.25 10.10
CA ILE A 168 3.50 2.89 11.41
C ILE A 168 3.09 1.84 12.45
N PRO A 169 3.86 1.68 13.56
CA PRO A 169 3.58 0.66 14.56
C PRO A 169 2.37 1.01 15.44
N ASN A 170 1.74 -0.02 15.98
CA ASN A 170 0.64 0.13 16.94
C ASN A 170 1.17 0.41 18.36
N PHE A 171 1.82 1.56 18.52
CA PHE A 171 2.32 2.07 19.81
C PHE A 171 1.70 3.44 20.07
N ASN A 172 1.67 3.86 21.35
CA ASN A 172 1.36 5.26 21.64
C ASN A 172 2.40 6.16 20.96
N GLU A 173 1.99 7.35 20.53
CA GLU A 173 2.87 8.27 19.79
C GLU A 173 4.19 8.55 20.52
N ARG A 174 4.14 8.74 21.84
CA ARG A 174 5.33 8.98 22.68
C ARG A 174 6.31 7.81 22.77
N ASP A 175 5.82 6.58 22.49
CA ASP A 175 6.59 5.34 22.61
C ASP A 175 7.19 4.92 21.26
N ILE A 176 6.86 5.65 20.18
CA ILE A 176 7.44 5.44 18.85
C ILE A 176 8.88 5.96 18.84
N LYS A 177 9.84 5.06 18.60
CA LYS A 177 11.28 5.31 18.72
C LYS A 177 11.90 6.08 17.55
N GLY A 178 11.13 6.38 16.49
CA GLY A 178 11.61 7.05 15.28
C GLY A 178 11.49 6.19 14.03
N ILE A 179 12.19 6.59 12.96
CA ILE A 179 12.18 5.88 11.68
C ILE A 179 13.40 4.95 11.59
N LYS A 180 13.18 3.74 11.06
CA LYS A 180 14.22 2.82 10.61
C LYS A 180 14.05 2.53 9.13
N VAL A 181 15.09 2.79 8.35
CA VAL A 181 15.21 2.28 6.98
C VAL A 181 15.69 0.84 7.07
N CYS A 182 14.98 -0.08 6.42
CA CYS A 182 15.19 -1.50 6.60
C CYS A 182 14.84 -2.30 5.33
N LYS A 183 15.31 -3.54 5.30
CA LYS A 183 14.94 -4.50 4.26
C LYS A 183 13.60 -5.17 4.58
N ILE A 184 13.02 -5.80 3.56
CA ILE A 184 11.85 -6.69 3.71
C ILE A 184 12.27 -7.92 4.51
N GLY A 185 11.48 -8.26 5.54
CA GLY A 185 11.60 -9.51 6.27
C GLY A 185 10.92 -10.67 5.56
N ARG A 186 11.06 -11.87 6.11
CA ARG A 186 10.38 -13.07 5.60
C ARG A 186 9.25 -13.46 6.53
N SER A 187 8.08 -13.72 5.96
CA SER A 187 6.97 -14.36 6.65
C SER A 187 6.38 -15.45 5.76
N THR A 188 5.85 -16.47 6.38
CA THR A 188 5.07 -17.52 5.72
C THR A 188 3.76 -17.70 6.46
N TYR A 189 2.77 -18.29 5.81
CA TYR A 189 1.52 -18.63 6.44
C TYR A 189 1.35 -20.13 6.48
N LYS A 190 0.98 -20.65 7.65
CA LYS A 190 0.41 -21.98 7.76
C LYS A 190 -1.08 -21.82 7.52
N THR A 191 -1.56 -22.28 6.37
CA THR A 191 -2.97 -22.21 6.01
C THR A 191 -3.63 -23.53 6.34
N GLU A 192 -4.72 -23.46 7.09
CA GLU A 192 -5.61 -24.57 7.38
C GLU A 192 -6.91 -24.36 6.61
N TYR A 193 -7.42 -25.41 5.94
CA TYR A 193 -8.69 -25.41 5.24
C TYR A 193 -9.73 -26.08 6.13
N ILE A 194 -10.80 -25.38 6.43
CA ILE A 194 -11.89 -25.84 7.30
C ILE A 194 -13.12 -26.04 6.42
N LEU A 195 -13.60 -27.27 6.32
CA LEU A 195 -14.81 -27.58 5.58
C LEU A 195 -16.03 -26.90 6.25
N LEU A 196 -16.79 -26.15 5.48
CA LEU A 196 -18.03 -25.51 5.91
C LEU A 196 -19.25 -26.28 5.45
N GLU A 197 -19.26 -26.72 4.20
CA GLU A 197 -20.39 -27.37 3.55
C GLU A 197 -19.90 -28.33 2.48
N SER A 198 -20.69 -29.38 2.20
CA SER A 198 -20.41 -30.34 1.14
C SER A 198 -21.72 -30.70 0.45
N ASP A 199 -21.77 -30.58 -0.87
CA ASP A 199 -22.93 -30.94 -1.71
C ASP A 199 -22.50 -31.64 -3.01
N GLU A 200 -23.44 -31.84 -3.93
CA GLU A 200 -23.18 -32.51 -5.23
C GLU A 200 -22.31 -31.64 -6.17
N GLU A 201 -22.21 -30.34 -5.94
CA GLU A 201 -21.39 -29.40 -6.73
C GLU A 201 -19.96 -29.29 -6.20
N GLY A 202 -19.71 -29.75 -4.95
CA GLY A 202 -18.39 -29.77 -4.33
C GLY A 202 -18.35 -29.39 -2.85
N ASP A 203 -17.14 -29.25 -2.34
CA ASP A 203 -16.86 -28.89 -0.95
C ASP A 203 -16.55 -27.40 -0.81
N LEU A 204 -17.24 -26.72 0.10
CA LEU A 204 -16.97 -25.32 0.45
C LEU A 204 -16.05 -25.26 1.67
N TYR A 205 -14.89 -24.62 1.50
CA TYR A 205 -13.91 -24.44 2.57
C TYR A 205 -13.74 -22.96 2.92
N THR A 206 -13.54 -22.68 4.20
CA THR A 206 -12.89 -21.43 4.63
C THR A 206 -11.43 -21.69 4.98
N THR A 207 -10.63 -20.62 4.96
CA THR A 207 -9.22 -20.71 5.31
C THR A 207 -8.95 -20.01 6.63
N LYS A 208 -8.06 -20.60 7.44
CA LYS A 208 -7.49 -19.96 8.63
C LYS A 208 -5.98 -19.93 8.48
N GLY A 209 -5.44 -18.71 8.36
CA GLY A 209 -4.00 -18.49 8.25
C GLY A 209 -3.38 -18.17 9.61
N THR A 210 -2.30 -18.84 9.96
CA THR A 210 -1.44 -18.43 11.07
C THR A 210 -0.11 -17.94 10.49
N ARG A 211 0.22 -16.68 10.76
CA ARG A 211 1.49 -16.09 10.32
C ARG A 211 2.65 -16.72 11.08
N ASN A 212 3.60 -17.26 10.33
CA ASN A 212 4.87 -17.71 10.85
C ASN A 212 5.95 -16.69 10.46
N THR A 213 6.34 -15.85 11.41
CA THR A 213 7.36 -14.82 11.20
C THR A 213 8.73 -15.42 11.44
N ILE A 214 9.58 -15.41 10.42
CA ILE A 214 11.00 -15.75 10.57
C ILE A 214 11.65 -14.57 11.27
N LYS A 215 12.22 -14.79 12.44
CA LYS A 215 12.91 -13.76 13.21
C LYS A 215 14.19 -13.35 12.45
N GLU A 216 14.10 -12.29 11.70
CA GLU A 216 15.18 -11.72 10.91
C GLU A 216 15.46 -10.31 11.40
N GLU A 217 16.62 -10.13 12.04
CA GLU A 217 17.05 -8.82 12.52
C GLU A 217 17.21 -7.83 11.35
N GLU A 218 17.08 -6.53 11.63
CA GLU A 218 17.17 -5.43 10.66
C GLU A 218 16.09 -5.44 9.56
N SER A 219 15.06 -6.27 9.70
CA SER A 219 13.91 -6.28 8.79
C SER A 219 12.80 -5.32 9.23
N ASP A 220 11.87 -5.03 8.32
CA ASP A 220 10.64 -4.27 8.57
C ASP A 220 9.79 -4.90 9.68
N LEU A 221 9.60 -6.23 9.63
CA LEU A 221 8.93 -7.02 10.67
C LEU A 221 9.58 -6.83 12.06
N TYR A 222 10.90 -6.91 12.10
CA TYR A 222 11.66 -6.78 13.34
C TYR A 222 11.52 -5.38 13.93
N TYR A 223 11.79 -4.34 13.15
CA TYR A 223 11.76 -2.97 13.67
C TYR A 223 10.34 -2.48 13.99
N LEU A 224 9.33 -2.88 13.20
CA LEU A 224 7.94 -2.55 13.50
C LEU A 224 7.53 -3.11 14.87
N SER A 225 7.89 -4.37 15.16
CA SER A 225 7.61 -5.01 16.47
C SER A 225 8.34 -4.35 17.63
N GLN A 226 9.44 -3.64 17.37
CA GLN A 226 10.19 -2.89 18.37
C GLN A 226 9.69 -1.46 18.58
N GLY A 227 8.63 -1.04 17.89
CA GLY A 227 8.04 0.31 18.00
C GLY A 227 8.73 1.37 17.14
N TYR A 228 9.40 0.97 16.07
CA TYR A 228 9.88 1.91 15.05
C TYR A 228 8.89 2.03 13.91
N VAL A 229 8.77 3.22 13.35
CA VAL A 229 8.22 3.40 12.01
C VAL A 229 9.23 2.82 11.02
N THR A 230 8.78 1.93 10.15
CA THR A 230 9.66 1.32 9.16
C THR A 230 9.48 1.98 7.79
N LEU A 231 10.59 2.21 7.12
CA LEU A 231 10.65 2.76 5.77
C LEU A 231 11.49 1.83 4.91
N THR A 232 10.85 1.16 3.96
CA THR A 232 11.53 0.23 3.05
C THR A 232 11.43 0.76 1.62
N PRO A 233 12.56 1.12 0.98
CA PRO A 233 12.55 1.45 -0.43
C PRO A 233 12.31 0.17 -1.24
N LEU A 234 11.28 0.19 -2.09
CA LEU A 234 10.90 -0.92 -2.96
C LEU A 234 11.16 -0.56 -4.41
N HIS A 235 11.30 -1.60 -5.23
CA HIS A 235 11.44 -1.53 -6.67
C HIS A 235 10.51 -2.56 -7.32
N PHE A 236 10.02 -2.30 -8.51
CA PHE A 236 9.17 -3.23 -9.26
C PHE A 236 9.94 -4.25 -10.11
N ASP A 237 11.25 -4.05 -10.29
CA ASP A 237 12.10 -4.99 -11.02
C ASP A 237 12.46 -6.19 -10.13
N PHE A 238 11.90 -7.35 -10.44
CA PHE A 238 12.14 -8.62 -9.75
C PHE A 238 13.38 -9.36 -10.27
N THR A 239 14.17 -8.77 -11.15
CA THR A 239 15.39 -9.39 -11.67
C THR A 239 16.36 -9.70 -10.54
N ASN A 240 16.78 -10.94 -10.41
CA ASN A 240 17.83 -11.30 -9.46
C ASN A 240 19.20 -10.95 -10.05
N PHE A 241 19.62 -9.70 -9.85
CA PHE A 241 20.90 -9.20 -10.35
C PHE A 241 22.12 -9.95 -9.79
N ALA A 242 22.00 -10.58 -8.61
CA ALA A 242 23.12 -11.30 -7.98
C ALA A 242 23.55 -12.52 -8.77
N ILE A 243 22.63 -13.16 -9.50
CA ILE A 243 22.92 -14.38 -10.29
C ILE A 243 22.79 -14.17 -11.79
N LEU A 244 22.39 -12.97 -12.26
CA LEU A 244 22.13 -12.70 -13.66
C LEU A 244 23.34 -13.04 -14.55
N SER A 245 24.54 -12.59 -14.16
CA SER A 245 25.76 -12.86 -14.95
C SER A 245 26.13 -14.34 -15.00
N ASP A 246 25.82 -15.10 -13.97
CA ASP A 246 26.13 -16.54 -13.93
C ASP A 246 25.16 -17.33 -14.82
N VAL A 247 23.89 -16.94 -14.80
CA VAL A 247 22.89 -17.52 -15.72
C VAL A 247 23.25 -17.19 -17.16
N THR A 248 23.64 -15.95 -17.48
CA THR A 248 24.11 -15.55 -18.81
C THR A 248 25.25 -16.43 -19.30
N LYS A 249 26.30 -16.65 -18.50
CA LYS A 249 27.46 -17.51 -18.87
C LYS A 249 27.06 -18.96 -19.16
N ILE A 250 25.99 -19.46 -18.56
CA ILE A 250 25.52 -20.84 -18.75
C ILE A 250 24.71 -20.98 -20.03
N PHE A 251 23.84 -20.02 -20.33
CA PHE A 251 22.81 -20.12 -21.36
C PHE A 251 23.13 -19.39 -22.68
N GLU A 252 24.02 -18.40 -22.67
CA GLU A 252 24.47 -17.66 -23.85
C GLU A 252 25.87 -18.12 -24.28
N LYS A 253 26.00 -19.39 -24.67
CA LYS A 253 27.24 -20.01 -25.17
C LYS A 253 27.30 -19.97 -26.69
#